data_9b11f50a5920b0b65431a5b9fc8ef7c4
#
_entry.id   9b11f50a5920b0b65431a5b9fc8ef7c4
#
_cell.length_a   1.000
_cell.length_b   1.000
_cell.length_c   1.000
_cell.angle_alpha   90.00
_cell.angle_beta   90.00
_cell.angle_gamma   90.00
#
_symmetry.space_group_name_H-M   'P 1'
#
loop_
_entity.id
_entity.type
_entity.pdbx_description
1 polymer ?
#
loop_
_entity_poly.entity_id
_entity_poly.type
_entity_poly.pdbx_seq_one_letter_code
_entity_poly.pdbx_strand_id
1 'polypeptide(L)'
;KDWTVERAMRHIKEVGMDAETIYTCYVKDAGRKLIGIVSLSTLVVSDDNTKIKDIMRTEYVYESVYNDQEVVASDFVKYGFLALPIVDNEHRLVGIVTVDDILDVIEEETTEDFERMNGVLDFDTVERDYLDISVLRHVMNRLPWLVILMVSYVVTGSVISKYEILISDQSSLVVYMPMLMGTAGNTGSQAATLVIRGIATGEILTKDVFRVLSKEFRVGAVIGIVLSVLNFL
;
A
#
# COMPACT_ATOMS: atom_id res chain seq x y z
N LYS A 1 25.48 -25.99 4.94
CA LYS A 1 26.70 -25.14 5.00
C LYS A 1 27.99 -25.90 4.69
N ASP A 2 28.03 -27.19 4.97
CA ASP A 2 29.24 -28.04 4.80
C ASP A 2 29.39 -28.65 3.40
N TRP A 3 28.47 -28.33 2.49
CA TRP A 3 28.54 -28.76 1.11
C TRP A 3 29.62 -27.99 0.35
N THR A 4 30.18 -28.63 -0.68
CA THR A 4 31.02 -27.97 -1.69
C THR A 4 30.13 -27.33 -2.77
N VAL A 5 30.70 -26.42 -3.53
CA VAL A 5 30.06 -25.80 -4.71
C VAL A 5 29.60 -26.85 -5.69
N GLU A 6 30.47 -27.85 -6.02
CA GLU A 6 30.12 -28.98 -6.90
C GLU A 6 28.84 -29.70 -6.43
N ARG A 7 28.75 -30.00 -5.14
CA ARG A 7 27.57 -30.67 -4.58
C ARG A 7 26.33 -29.80 -4.64
N ALA A 8 26.46 -28.50 -4.35
CA ALA A 8 25.36 -27.56 -4.43
C ALA A 8 24.85 -27.41 -5.88
N MET A 9 25.76 -27.28 -6.83
CA MET A 9 25.43 -27.19 -8.27
C MET A 9 24.77 -28.47 -8.79
N ARG A 10 25.20 -29.64 -8.34
CA ARG A 10 24.55 -30.91 -8.66
C ARG A 10 23.12 -30.94 -8.15
N HIS A 11 22.92 -30.55 -6.90
CA HIS A 11 21.59 -30.49 -6.29
C HIS A 11 20.68 -29.51 -7.02
N ILE A 12 21.16 -28.31 -7.39
CA ILE A 12 20.39 -27.34 -8.18
C ILE A 12 19.97 -27.96 -9.53
N LYS A 13 20.82 -28.73 -10.20
CA LYS A 13 20.48 -29.39 -11.46
C LYS A 13 19.41 -30.49 -11.29
N GLU A 14 19.36 -31.12 -10.11
CA GLU A 14 18.39 -32.18 -9.81
C GLU A 14 17.00 -31.60 -9.47
N VAL A 15 16.95 -30.49 -8.71
CA VAL A 15 15.69 -29.95 -8.19
C VAL A 15 15.26 -28.63 -8.83
N GLY A 16 16.12 -28.00 -9.62
CA GLY A 16 15.89 -26.66 -10.14
C GLY A 16 14.74 -26.53 -11.15
N MET A 17 14.32 -27.63 -11.75
CA MET A 17 13.15 -27.64 -12.64
C MET A 17 11.83 -27.49 -11.88
N ASP A 18 11.82 -27.92 -10.61
CA ASP A 18 10.64 -27.86 -9.73
C ASP A 18 10.73 -26.72 -8.72
N ALA A 19 11.81 -25.93 -8.77
CA ALA A 19 12.03 -24.82 -7.86
C ALA A 19 11.47 -23.51 -8.45
N GLU A 20 10.79 -22.73 -7.64
CA GLU A 20 10.25 -21.41 -8.01
C GLU A 20 11.34 -20.48 -8.57
N THR A 21 12.52 -20.49 -7.95
CA THR A 21 13.68 -19.76 -8.44
C THR A 21 14.98 -20.48 -8.08
N ILE A 22 16.01 -20.32 -8.93
CA ILE A 22 17.37 -20.82 -8.68
C ILE A 22 18.40 -19.71 -8.53
N TYR A 23 17.97 -18.43 -8.65
CA TYR A 23 18.90 -17.28 -8.60
C TYR A 23 19.55 -17.10 -7.24
N THR A 24 18.84 -17.45 -6.16
CA THR A 24 19.33 -17.37 -4.79
C THR A 24 19.14 -18.68 -4.07
N CYS A 25 20.22 -19.20 -3.47
CA CYS A 25 20.22 -20.40 -2.66
C CYS A 25 20.24 -20.03 -1.18
N TYR A 26 19.30 -20.54 -0.42
CA TYR A 26 19.15 -20.30 1.01
C TYR A 26 19.88 -21.40 1.81
N VAL A 27 20.87 -20.98 2.59
CA VAL A 27 21.71 -21.89 3.36
C VAL A 27 21.11 -22.09 4.75
N LYS A 28 20.77 -23.34 5.08
CA LYS A 28 20.19 -23.73 6.37
C LYS A 28 21.17 -24.52 7.21
N ASP A 29 21.02 -24.45 8.52
CA ASP A 29 21.64 -25.40 9.45
C ASP A 29 20.81 -26.69 9.61
N ALA A 30 21.26 -27.59 10.49
CA ALA A 30 20.55 -28.84 10.78
C ALA A 30 19.18 -28.62 11.43
N GLY A 31 18.96 -27.46 12.09
CA GLY A 31 17.69 -27.04 12.69
C GLY A 31 16.78 -26.28 11.75
N ARG A 32 17.10 -26.24 10.44
CA ARG A 32 16.38 -25.49 9.40
C ARG A 32 16.47 -23.95 9.55
N LYS A 33 17.30 -23.45 10.47
CA LYS A 33 17.54 -22.00 10.61
C LYS A 33 18.27 -21.47 9.38
N LEU A 34 17.81 -20.32 8.88
CA LEU A 34 18.48 -19.62 7.80
C LEU A 34 19.79 -19.00 8.35
N ILE A 35 20.91 -19.35 7.77
CA ILE A 35 22.25 -18.92 8.24
C ILE A 35 23.03 -18.14 7.17
N GLY A 36 22.53 -18.06 5.95
CA GLY A 36 23.15 -17.31 4.88
C GLY A 36 22.46 -17.54 3.55
N ILE A 37 22.86 -16.74 2.59
CA ILE A 37 22.40 -16.83 1.19
C ILE A 37 23.61 -16.91 0.24
N VAL A 38 23.43 -17.58 -0.89
CA VAL A 38 24.42 -17.66 -1.98
C VAL A 38 23.71 -17.44 -3.30
N SER A 39 24.20 -16.51 -4.13
CA SER A 39 23.64 -16.35 -5.48
C SER A 39 24.13 -17.46 -6.41
N LEU A 40 23.31 -17.81 -7.41
CA LEU A 40 23.72 -18.74 -8.46
C LEU A 40 24.99 -18.25 -9.19
N SER A 41 25.11 -16.94 -9.42
CA SER A 41 26.30 -16.34 -10.03
C SER A 41 27.55 -16.58 -9.21
N THR A 42 27.47 -16.48 -7.88
CA THR A 42 28.60 -16.81 -6.98
C THR A 42 28.98 -18.26 -7.08
N LEU A 43 28.01 -19.18 -7.13
CA LEU A 43 28.28 -20.61 -7.30
C LEU A 43 28.97 -20.91 -8.64
N VAL A 44 28.53 -20.27 -9.73
CA VAL A 44 29.08 -20.52 -11.08
C VAL A 44 30.53 -20.07 -11.21
N VAL A 45 30.91 -18.98 -10.54
CA VAL A 45 32.29 -18.43 -10.63
C VAL A 45 33.26 -18.96 -9.57
N SER A 46 32.77 -19.76 -8.60
CA SER A 46 33.57 -20.33 -7.53
C SER A 46 34.14 -21.69 -7.91
N ASP A 47 35.29 -22.06 -7.32
CA ASP A 47 35.88 -23.38 -7.52
C ASP A 47 35.01 -24.48 -6.91
N ASP A 48 34.91 -25.62 -7.60
CA ASP A 48 34.07 -26.76 -7.24
C ASP A 48 34.28 -27.29 -5.83
N ASN A 49 35.52 -27.24 -5.32
CA ASN A 49 35.91 -27.71 -3.99
C ASN A 49 35.65 -26.68 -2.88
N THR A 50 35.29 -25.45 -3.19
CA THR A 50 35.01 -24.41 -2.21
C THR A 50 33.80 -24.76 -1.36
N LYS A 51 33.86 -24.54 -0.07
CA LYS A 51 32.70 -24.79 0.80
C LYS A 51 31.73 -23.63 0.77
N ILE A 52 30.45 -23.93 0.77
CA ILE A 52 29.37 -22.95 0.75
C ILE A 52 29.49 -21.93 1.89
N LYS A 53 29.91 -22.36 3.09
CA LYS A 53 30.12 -21.48 4.23
C LYS A 53 31.16 -20.37 4.00
N ASP A 54 32.09 -20.59 3.08
CA ASP A 54 33.20 -19.67 2.82
C ASP A 54 32.84 -18.61 1.78
N ILE A 55 31.73 -18.82 1.03
CA ILE A 55 31.22 -17.92 -0.02
C ILE A 55 29.83 -17.39 0.24
N MET A 56 29.13 -17.90 1.27
CA MET A 56 27.79 -17.40 1.61
C MET A 56 27.87 -16.02 2.25
N ARG A 57 26.87 -15.21 2.00
CA ARG A 57 26.64 -13.96 2.72
C ARG A 57 25.82 -14.25 3.98
N THR A 58 26.30 -13.74 5.11
CA THR A 58 25.63 -13.86 6.42
C THR A 58 24.79 -12.64 6.76
N GLU A 59 25.03 -11.52 6.06
CA GLU A 59 24.19 -10.32 6.10
C GLU A 59 23.22 -10.38 4.93
N TYR A 60 21.95 -10.59 5.23
CA TYR A 60 20.87 -10.71 4.25
C TYR A 60 19.56 -10.15 4.83
N VAL A 61 18.69 -9.72 3.94
CA VAL A 61 17.33 -9.28 4.30
C VAL A 61 16.42 -10.51 4.32
N TYR A 62 15.53 -10.54 5.26
CA TYR A 62 14.51 -11.56 5.43
C TYR A 62 13.26 -10.91 6.04
N GLU A 63 12.11 -11.55 5.86
CA GLU A 63 10.86 -11.14 6.45
C GLU A 63 10.29 -12.21 7.38
N SER A 64 9.49 -11.76 8.33
CA SER A 64 8.79 -12.66 9.23
C SER A 64 7.46 -13.10 8.62
N VAL A 65 7.06 -14.35 8.87
CA VAL A 65 5.73 -14.86 8.50
C VAL A 65 4.56 -14.04 9.11
N TYR A 66 4.84 -13.22 10.12
CA TYR A 66 3.85 -12.38 10.81
C TYR A 66 3.83 -10.93 10.30
N ASN A 67 4.73 -10.58 9.39
CA ASN A 67 4.74 -9.23 8.83
C ASN A 67 3.56 -9.06 7.87
N ASP A 68 3.02 -7.84 7.84
CA ASP A 68 1.98 -7.46 6.91
C ASP A 68 2.51 -7.54 5.46
N GLN A 69 1.65 -7.97 4.53
CA GLN A 69 2.02 -8.11 3.12
C GLN A 69 2.42 -6.78 2.48
N GLU A 70 1.79 -5.66 2.88
CA GLU A 70 2.13 -4.32 2.39
C GLU A 70 3.57 -3.94 2.78
N VAL A 71 4.01 -4.28 4.01
CA VAL A 71 5.38 -4.04 4.47
C VAL A 71 6.37 -4.84 3.63
N VAL A 72 6.07 -6.13 3.40
CA VAL A 72 6.90 -7.01 2.58
C VAL A 72 7.01 -6.48 1.14
N ALA A 73 5.88 -6.07 0.54
CA ALA A 73 5.85 -5.48 -0.79
C ALA A 73 6.68 -4.19 -0.88
N SER A 74 6.59 -3.32 0.14
CA SER A 74 7.39 -2.10 0.23
C SER A 74 8.90 -2.39 0.23
N ASP A 75 9.34 -3.42 0.95
CA ASP A 75 10.77 -3.81 0.99
C ASP A 75 11.23 -4.41 -0.36
N PHE A 76 10.38 -5.16 -1.06
CA PHE A 76 10.69 -5.59 -2.43
C PHE A 76 10.94 -4.41 -3.37
N VAL A 77 10.06 -3.42 -3.36
CA VAL A 77 10.19 -2.21 -4.20
C VAL A 77 11.45 -1.43 -3.83
N LYS A 78 11.71 -1.26 -2.53
CA LYS A 78 12.83 -0.47 -2.02
C LYS A 78 14.19 -1.07 -2.34
N TYR A 79 14.33 -2.37 -2.28
CA TYR A 79 15.60 -3.06 -2.43
C TYR A 79 15.75 -3.78 -3.78
N GLY A 80 14.69 -3.92 -4.56
CA GLY A 80 14.70 -4.54 -5.88
C GLY A 80 14.99 -6.04 -5.83
N PHE A 81 14.41 -6.76 -4.85
CA PHE A 81 14.58 -8.20 -4.72
C PHE A 81 13.83 -8.96 -5.81
N LEU A 82 14.35 -10.12 -6.21
CA LEU A 82 13.64 -11.10 -7.04
C LEU A 82 12.94 -12.17 -6.20
N ALA A 83 13.49 -12.45 -5.03
CA ALA A 83 12.92 -13.35 -4.04
C ALA A 83 13.44 -12.99 -2.65
N LEU A 84 12.61 -13.16 -1.63
CA LEU A 84 12.91 -12.84 -0.25
C LEU A 84 12.59 -14.05 0.66
N PRO A 85 13.50 -14.45 1.57
CA PRO A 85 13.23 -15.54 2.47
C PRO A 85 12.30 -15.11 3.60
N ILE A 86 11.34 -15.95 3.92
CA ILE A 86 10.41 -15.80 5.03
C ILE A 86 10.80 -16.74 6.16
N VAL A 87 10.91 -16.21 7.36
CA VAL A 87 11.30 -16.95 8.56
C VAL A 87 10.24 -16.90 9.66
N ASP A 88 10.26 -17.92 10.51
CA ASP A 88 9.47 -17.95 11.74
C ASP A 88 10.21 -17.27 12.93
N ASN A 89 9.57 -17.28 14.11
CA ASN A 89 10.14 -16.69 15.33
C ASN A 89 11.46 -17.32 15.77
N GLU A 90 11.77 -18.56 15.32
CA GLU A 90 13.02 -19.25 15.65
C GLU A 90 14.05 -19.09 14.52
N HIS A 91 13.78 -18.18 13.57
CA HIS A 91 14.63 -17.91 12.41
C HIS A 91 14.78 -19.12 11.47
N ARG A 92 13.78 -20.01 11.44
CA ARG A 92 13.75 -21.12 10.50
C ARG A 92 13.11 -20.68 9.20
N LEU A 93 13.72 -21.06 8.09
CA LEU A 93 13.18 -20.78 6.76
C LEU A 93 11.87 -21.55 6.57
N VAL A 94 10.77 -20.79 6.45
CA VAL A 94 9.42 -21.29 6.19
C VAL A 94 9.18 -21.43 4.68
N GLY A 95 9.56 -20.40 3.92
CA GLY A 95 9.38 -20.32 2.48
C GLY A 95 10.14 -19.15 1.88
N ILE A 96 9.78 -18.83 0.67
CA ILE A 96 10.20 -17.62 -0.04
C ILE A 96 8.96 -16.94 -0.61
N VAL A 97 9.06 -15.64 -0.83
CA VAL A 97 8.11 -14.86 -1.63
C VAL A 97 8.88 -14.37 -2.84
N THR A 98 8.28 -14.43 -4.01
CA THR A 98 8.91 -14.00 -5.27
C THR A 98 8.31 -12.67 -5.75
N VAL A 99 8.97 -12.03 -6.70
CA VAL A 99 8.54 -10.69 -7.18
C VAL A 99 7.20 -10.72 -7.90
N ASP A 100 6.86 -11.83 -8.56
CA ASP A 100 5.58 -12.04 -9.21
C ASP A 100 4.43 -12.08 -8.20
N ASP A 101 4.55 -12.83 -7.11
CA ASP A 101 3.57 -12.81 -6.01
C ASP A 101 3.41 -11.41 -5.42
N ILE A 102 4.52 -10.67 -5.29
CA ILE A 102 4.50 -9.30 -4.75
C ILE A 102 3.83 -8.31 -5.71
N LEU A 103 3.90 -8.52 -7.02
CA LEU A 103 3.18 -7.66 -7.97
C LEU A 103 1.67 -7.77 -7.77
N ASP A 104 1.17 -8.98 -7.54
CA ASP A 104 -0.25 -9.21 -7.25
C ASP A 104 -0.66 -8.52 -5.92
N VAL A 105 0.15 -8.65 -4.88
CA VAL A 105 -0.06 -7.95 -3.60
C VAL A 105 -0.10 -6.43 -3.80
N ILE A 106 0.80 -5.85 -4.59
CA ILE A 106 0.82 -4.40 -4.87
C ILE A 106 -0.46 -3.97 -5.59
N GLU A 107 -0.98 -4.77 -6.51
CA GLU A 107 -2.23 -4.49 -7.22
C GLU A 107 -3.43 -4.54 -6.25
N GLU A 108 -3.49 -5.56 -5.37
CA GLU A 108 -4.52 -5.67 -4.33
C GLU A 108 -4.50 -4.47 -3.38
N GLU A 109 -3.36 -4.13 -2.79
CA GLU A 109 -3.22 -2.99 -1.87
C GLU A 109 -3.57 -1.67 -2.56
N THR A 110 -3.14 -1.49 -3.82
CA THR A 110 -3.49 -0.31 -4.60
C THR A 110 -5.00 -0.21 -4.79
N THR A 111 -5.66 -1.32 -5.08
CA THR A 111 -7.12 -1.38 -5.27
C THR A 111 -7.84 -1.06 -3.96
N GLU A 112 -7.40 -1.65 -2.84
CA GLU A 112 -7.94 -1.36 -1.52
C GLU A 112 -7.81 0.12 -1.16
N ASP A 113 -6.66 0.72 -1.44
CA ASP A 113 -6.42 2.16 -1.22
C ASP A 113 -7.40 3.02 -2.03
N PHE A 114 -7.63 2.70 -3.31
CA PHE A 114 -8.62 3.41 -4.13
C PHE A 114 -10.05 3.27 -3.59
N GLU A 115 -10.42 2.11 -3.11
CA GLU A 115 -11.73 1.88 -2.51
C GLU A 115 -11.91 2.65 -1.22
N ARG A 116 -10.93 2.60 -0.33
CA ARG A 116 -10.91 3.36 0.93
C ARG A 116 -10.96 4.87 0.71
N MET A 117 -10.25 5.38 -0.29
CA MET A 117 -10.30 6.81 -0.67
C MET A 117 -11.71 7.27 -1.03
N ASN A 118 -12.51 6.41 -1.63
CA ASN A 118 -13.88 6.71 -2.04
C ASN A 118 -14.93 6.28 -1.01
N GLY A 119 -14.51 5.78 0.16
CA GLY A 119 -15.40 5.31 1.21
C GLY A 119 -16.15 4.03 0.82
N VAL A 120 -15.61 3.26 -0.10
CA VAL A 120 -16.08 1.92 -0.43
C VAL A 120 -15.41 0.95 0.55
N LEU A 121 -16.20 0.21 1.31
CA LEU A 121 -15.70 -0.78 2.25
C LEU A 121 -15.88 -2.15 1.61
N ASP A 122 -14.81 -2.74 1.08
CA ASP A 122 -14.87 -4.15 0.72
C ASP A 122 -14.56 -5.00 1.96
N PHE A 123 -15.50 -5.89 2.31
CA PHE A 123 -15.38 -6.77 3.46
C PHE A 123 -14.85 -8.16 3.09
N ASP A 124 -14.63 -8.43 1.80
CA ASP A 124 -14.14 -9.72 1.30
C ASP A 124 -12.94 -9.50 0.36
N THR A 125 -11.79 -9.95 0.79
CA THR A 125 -10.52 -9.98 0.05
C THR A 125 -10.46 -10.99 -1.10
N VAL A 126 -11.61 -11.50 -1.58
CA VAL A 126 -11.62 -12.46 -2.68
C VAL A 126 -11.61 -11.71 -4.00
N GLU A 127 -10.57 -11.92 -4.79
CA GLU A 127 -10.50 -11.49 -6.20
C GLU A 127 -11.77 -11.89 -6.93
N ARG A 128 -12.57 -10.92 -7.33
CA ARG A 128 -13.77 -11.12 -8.15
C ARG A 128 -13.81 -10.05 -9.21
N ASP A 129 -14.08 -10.46 -10.42
CA ASP A 129 -14.38 -9.53 -11.48
C ASP A 129 -15.57 -8.65 -11.09
N TYR A 130 -15.47 -7.34 -11.38
CA TYR A 130 -16.51 -6.34 -11.07
C TYR A 130 -17.91 -6.79 -11.51
N LEU A 131 -18.02 -7.48 -12.65
CA LEU A 131 -19.30 -7.94 -13.21
C LEU A 131 -19.91 -9.13 -12.46
N ASP A 132 -19.11 -9.90 -11.72
CA ASP A 132 -19.55 -11.07 -10.96
C ASP A 132 -20.04 -10.70 -9.55
N ILE A 133 -19.78 -9.47 -9.11
CA ILE A 133 -20.24 -8.97 -7.82
C ILE A 133 -21.73 -8.61 -7.90
N SER A 134 -22.54 -9.14 -7.00
CA SER A 134 -23.98 -8.84 -6.95
C SER A 134 -24.24 -7.38 -6.62
N VAL A 135 -25.30 -6.81 -7.20
CA VAL A 135 -25.75 -5.42 -6.96
C VAL A 135 -25.95 -5.15 -5.46
N LEU A 136 -26.52 -6.12 -4.73
CA LEU A 136 -26.74 -5.97 -3.29
C LEU A 136 -25.45 -5.78 -2.52
N ARG A 137 -24.40 -6.49 -2.90
CA ARG A 137 -23.08 -6.36 -2.29
C ARG A 137 -22.47 -4.99 -2.55
N HIS A 138 -22.51 -4.50 -3.80
CA HIS A 138 -22.09 -3.13 -4.12
C HIS A 138 -22.82 -2.08 -3.27
N VAL A 139 -24.12 -2.27 -3.03
CA VAL A 139 -24.88 -1.38 -2.15
C VAL A 139 -24.37 -1.47 -0.71
N MET A 140 -24.15 -2.68 -0.18
CA MET A 140 -23.67 -2.88 1.19
C MET A 140 -22.27 -2.27 1.43
N ASN A 141 -21.39 -2.35 0.45
CA ASN A 141 -20.04 -1.80 0.53
C ASN A 141 -20.00 -0.27 0.52
N ARG A 142 -20.97 0.38 -0.12
CA ARG A 142 -21.04 1.85 -0.25
C ARG A 142 -21.96 2.53 0.77
N LEU A 143 -23.00 1.84 1.20
CA LEU A 143 -24.06 2.39 2.05
C LEU A 143 -23.54 2.96 3.38
N PRO A 144 -22.64 2.32 4.12
CA PRO A 144 -22.16 2.83 5.42
C PRO A 144 -21.58 4.24 5.31
N TRP A 145 -20.75 4.47 4.31
CA TRP A 145 -20.13 5.78 4.07
C TRP A 145 -21.18 6.83 3.69
N LEU A 146 -22.11 6.47 2.81
CA LEU A 146 -23.19 7.36 2.39
C LEU A 146 -24.11 7.75 3.55
N VAL A 147 -24.36 6.85 4.50
CA VAL A 147 -25.12 7.15 5.72
C VAL A 147 -24.38 8.17 6.60
N ILE A 148 -23.07 8.01 6.77
CA ILE A 148 -22.24 8.98 7.51
C ILE A 148 -22.31 10.36 6.85
N LEU A 149 -22.20 10.43 5.53
CA LEU A 149 -22.34 11.69 4.79
C LEU A 149 -23.73 12.29 4.93
N MET A 150 -24.78 11.46 4.87
CA MET A 150 -26.15 11.91 5.06
C MET A 150 -26.36 12.57 6.43
N VAL A 151 -25.82 11.98 7.51
CA VAL A 151 -25.87 12.59 8.85
C VAL A 151 -25.13 13.94 8.87
N SER A 152 -23.98 14.03 8.22
CA SER A 152 -23.23 15.28 8.08
C SER A 152 -24.03 16.36 7.35
N TYR A 153 -24.78 15.98 6.31
CA TYR A 153 -25.65 16.93 5.59
C TYR A 153 -26.84 17.40 6.42
N VAL A 154 -27.39 16.57 7.32
CA VAL A 154 -28.45 17.01 8.25
C VAL A 154 -27.91 18.10 9.19
N VAL A 155 -26.67 17.94 9.69
CA VAL A 155 -26.01 18.97 10.51
C VAL A 155 -25.85 20.27 9.73
N THR A 156 -25.34 20.18 8.52
CA THR A 156 -25.18 21.33 7.60
C THR A 156 -26.51 22.02 7.30
N GLY A 157 -27.55 21.25 7.02
CA GLY A 157 -28.91 21.76 6.79
C GLY A 157 -29.48 22.51 7.99
N SER A 158 -29.23 22.01 9.20
CA SER A 158 -29.63 22.68 10.45
C SER A 158 -28.93 24.02 10.65
N VAL A 159 -27.66 24.13 10.25
CA VAL A 159 -26.93 25.40 10.29
C VAL A 159 -27.51 26.39 9.26
N ILE A 160 -27.74 25.93 8.03
CA ILE A 160 -28.31 26.78 6.96
C ILE A 160 -29.70 27.30 7.37
N SER A 161 -30.57 26.44 7.91
CA SER A 161 -31.92 26.80 8.37
C SER A 161 -31.87 27.88 9.46
N LYS A 162 -30.88 27.88 10.31
CA LYS A 162 -30.70 28.90 11.37
C LYS A 162 -30.42 30.32 10.80
N TYR A 163 -29.87 30.39 9.59
CA TYR A 163 -29.53 31.63 8.90
C TYR A 163 -30.47 31.91 7.71
N GLU A 164 -31.59 31.21 7.60
CA GLU A 164 -32.52 31.30 6.47
C GLU A 164 -33.02 32.72 6.21
N ILE A 165 -33.31 33.50 7.28
CA ILE A 165 -33.78 34.91 7.16
C ILE A 165 -32.68 35.77 6.52
N LEU A 166 -31.42 35.60 6.90
CA LEU A 166 -30.31 36.36 6.32
C LEU A 166 -30.04 35.97 4.87
N ILE A 167 -30.24 34.71 4.54
CA ILE A 167 -30.03 34.16 3.18
C ILE A 167 -31.16 34.60 2.25
N SER A 168 -32.41 34.65 2.74
CA SER A 168 -33.59 35.05 1.95
C SER A 168 -33.60 36.54 1.64
N ASP A 169 -33.14 37.38 2.57
CA ASP A 169 -33.00 38.83 2.33
C ASP A 169 -31.93 39.16 1.26
N GLN A 170 -30.96 38.26 1.08
CA GLN A 170 -29.87 38.40 0.12
C GLN A 170 -29.94 37.27 -0.94
N SER A 171 -30.93 37.34 -1.81
CA SER A 171 -31.18 36.31 -2.84
C SER A 171 -29.95 36.01 -3.74
N SER A 172 -29.02 36.97 -3.87
CA SER A 172 -27.75 36.74 -4.55
C SER A 172 -26.87 35.70 -3.87
N LEU A 173 -26.92 35.55 -2.53
CA LEU A 173 -26.12 34.56 -1.81
C LEU A 173 -26.51 33.12 -2.18
N VAL A 174 -27.79 32.87 -2.44
CA VAL A 174 -28.31 31.54 -2.82
C VAL A 174 -27.70 31.07 -4.13
N VAL A 175 -27.45 31.97 -5.07
CA VAL A 175 -26.84 31.65 -6.37
C VAL A 175 -25.40 31.20 -6.24
N TYR A 176 -24.65 31.71 -5.26
CA TYR A 176 -23.25 31.34 -5.04
C TYR A 176 -23.08 30.08 -4.19
N MET A 177 -24.10 29.62 -3.44
CA MET A 177 -23.99 28.44 -2.58
C MET A 177 -23.53 27.17 -3.32
N PRO A 178 -24.12 26.77 -4.47
CA PRO A 178 -23.68 25.59 -5.20
C PRO A 178 -22.20 25.69 -5.64
N MET A 179 -21.77 26.87 -6.06
CA MET A 179 -20.40 27.11 -6.48
C MET A 179 -19.41 26.95 -5.31
N LEU A 180 -19.73 27.55 -4.15
CA LEU A 180 -18.90 27.43 -2.95
C LEU A 180 -18.83 25.99 -2.44
N MET A 181 -19.98 25.31 -2.39
CA MET A 181 -20.05 23.91 -1.95
C MET A 181 -19.29 22.97 -2.92
N GLY A 182 -19.46 23.16 -4.22
CA GLY A 182 -18.75 22.37 -5.24
C GLY A 182 -17.24 22.60 -5.20
N THR A 183 -16.82 23.85 -5.05
CA THR A 183 -15.38 24.19 -4.94
C THR A 183 -14.77 23.63 -3.67
N ALA A 184 -15.43 23.77 -2.52
CA ALA A 184 -14.98 23.23 -1.26
C ALA A 184 -14.90 21.69 -1.30
N GLY A 185 -15.92 21.03 -1.86
CA GLY A 185 -15.92 19.57 -2.03
C GLY A 185 -14.78 19.07 -2.92
N ASN A 186 -14.57 19.71 -4.06
CA ASN A 186 -13.47 19.34 -4.97
C ASN A 186 -12.09 19.58 -4.34
N THR A 187 -11.89 20.70 -3.68
CA THR A 187 -10.63 21.00 -2.97
C THR A 187 -10.38 19.99 -1.85
N GLY A 188 -11.42 19.64 -1.10
CA GLY A 188 -11.34 18.61 -0.05
C GLY A 188 -10.99 17.24 -0.60
N SER A 189 -11.61 16.84 -1.72
CA SER A 189 -11.29 15.57 -2.40
C SER A 189 -9.84 15.53 -2.91
N GLN A 190 -9.34 16.63 -3.49
CA GLN A 190 -7.95 16.73 -3.93
C GLN A 190 -6.97 16.63 -2.76
N ALA A 191 -7.26 17.31 -1.65
CA ALA A 191 -6.44 17.22 -0.44
C ALA A 191 -6.44 15.80 0.13
N ALA A 192 -7.61 15.16 0.25
CA ALA A 192 -7.73 13.79 0.73
C ALA A 192 -6.93 12.81 -0.12
N THR A 193 -7.04 12.89 -1.46
CA THR A 193 -6.28 12.04 -2.39
C THR A 193 -4.77 12.16 -2.17
N LEU A 194 -4.25 13.38 -2.05
CA LEU A 194 -2.81 13.60 -1.86
C LEU A 194 -2.33 13.11 -0.49
N VAL A 195 -3.13 13.31 0.56
CA VAL A 195 -2.79 12.88 1.93
C VAL A 195 -2.83 11.36 2.04
N ILE A 196 -3.86 10.70 1.51
CA ILE A 196 -3.99 9.23 1.53
C ILE A 196 -2.82 8.62 0.77
N ARG A 197 -2.53 9.10 -0.45
CA ARG A 197 -1.35 8.64 -1.17
C ARG A 197 -0.06 8.81 -0.38
N GLY A 198 0.13 9.97 0.25
CA GLY A 198 1.33 10.24 1.06
C GLY A 198 1.43 9.31 2.28
N ILE A 199 0.31 8.84 2.82
CA ILE A 199 0.28 7.83 3.90
C ILE A 199 0.63 6.45 3.32
N ALA A 200 -0.01 6.05 2.23
CA ALA A 200 0.22 4.76 1.56
C ALA A 200 1.68 4.60 1.08
N THR A 201 2.30 5.66 0.58
CA THR A 201 3.72 5.64 0.17
C THR A 201 4.72 5.83 1.32
N GLY A 202 4.25 5.99 2.56
CA GLY A 202 5.10 6.22 3.73
C GLY A 202 5.75 7.61 3.78
N GLU A 203 5.38 8.54 2.88
CA GLU A 203 5.86 9.92 2.89
C GLU A 203 5.29 10.73 4.06
N ILE A 204 4.07 10.37 4.51
CA ILE A 204 3.36 11.01 5.62
C ILE A 204 3.18 9.98 6.74
N LEU A 205 3.71 10.31 7.91
CA LEU A 205 3.56 9.47 9.10
C LEU A 205 2.49 10.06 10.04
N THR A 206 1.93 9.23 10.92
CA THR A 206 0.91 9.65 11.90
C THR A 206 1.36 10.83 12.77
N LYS A 207 2.66 10.97 13.02
CA LYS A 207 3.25 12.11 13.74
C LYS A 207 3.19 13.44 12.98
N ASP A 208 2.98 13.41 11.66
CA ASP A 208 3.00 14.60 10.80
C ASP A 208 1.62 15.25 10.64
N VAL A 209 0.56 14.74 11.31
CA VAL A 209 -0.84 15.21 11.20
C VAL A 209 -0.96 16.74 11.32
N PHE A 210 -0.36 17.35 12.33
CA PHE A 210 -0.45 18.81 12.50
C PHE A 210 0.28 19.58 11.40
N ARG A 211 1.37 19.05 10.87
CA ARG A 211 2.10 19.65 9.75
C ARG A 211 1.27 19.58 8.47
N VAL A 212 0.63 18.44 8.20
CA VAL A 212 -0.27 18.24 7.08
C VAL A 212 -1.46 19.19 7.18
N LEU A 213 -2.17 19.24 8.32
CA LEU A 213 -3.29 20.14 8.53
C LEU A 213 -2.91 21.60 8.30
N SER A 214 -1.77 22.04 8.84
CA SER A 214 -1.28 23.41 8.62
C SER A 214 -0.92 23.70 7.17
N LYS A 215 -0.43 22.71 6.44
CA LYS A 215 -0.11 22.82 5.01
C LYS A 215 -1.39 22.94 4.20
N GLU A 216 -2.34 22.03 4.40
CA GLU A 216 -3.62 22.00 3.68
C GLU A 216 -4.47 23.24 3.95
N PHE A 217 -4.47 23.75 5.19
CA PHE A 217 -5.13 25.02 5.51
C PHE A 217 -4.55 26.19 4.70
N ARG A 218 -3.24 26.30 4.59
CA ARG A 218 -2.58 27.35 3.78
C ARG A 218 -2.87 27.20 2.29
N VAL A 219 -2.84 25.97 1.79
CA VAL A 219 -3.19 25.68 0.39
C VAL A 219 -4.63 26.08 0.11
N GLY A 220 -5.58 25.67 0.95
CA GLY A 220 -6.99 26.03 0.82
C GLY A 220 -7.23 27.53 0.90
N ALA A 221 -6.53 28.25 1.77
CA ALA A 221 -6.63 29.69 1.87
C ALA A 221 -6.15 30.40 0.58
N VAL A 222 -5.03 29.97 0.02
CA VAL A 222 -4.50 30.52 -1.26
C VAL A 222 -5.47 30.24 -2.40
N ILE A 223 -5.97 29.01 -2.52
CA ILE A 223 -6.96 28.62 -3.53
C ILE A 223 -8.23 29.48 -3.40
N GLY A 224 -8.73 29.65 -2.17
CA GLY A 224 -9.91 30.48 -1.90
C GLY A 224 -9.72 31.94 -2.33
N ILE A 225 -8.56 32.55 -2.06
CA ILE A 225 -8.23 33.92 -2.50
C ILE A 225 -8.21 33.99 -4.04
N VAL A 226 -7.50 33.07 -4.70
CA VAL A 226 -7.40 33.05 -6.18
C VAL A 226 -8.78 32.93 -6.82
N LEU A 227 -9.59 31.98 -6.36
CA LEU A 227 -10.94 31.76 -6.89
C LEU A 227 -11.88 32.94 -6.60
N SER A 228 -11.73 33.62 -5.46
CA SER A 228 -12.47 34.84 -5.16
C SER A 228 -12.14 35.95 -6.13
N VAL A 229 -10.85 36.15 -6.45
CA VAL A 229 -10.42 37.16 -7.45
C VAL A 229 -10.98 36.84 -8.82
N LEU A 230 -10.89 35.58 -9.27
CA LEU A 230 -11.41 35.13 -10.57
C LEU A 230 -12.93 35.27 -10.68
N ASN A 231 -13.65 35.14 -9.58
CA ASN A 231 -15.11 35.28 -9.55
C ASN A 231 -15.56 36.76 -9.58
N PHE A 232 -14.68 37.70 -9.20
CA PHE A 232 -14.95 39.14 -9.21
C PHE A 232 -14.60 39.81 -10.55
N LEU A 233 -13.86 39.12 -11.44
CA LEU A 233 -13.54 39.58 -12.79
C LEU A 233 -14.61 39.15 -13.79
#